data_4da83f5b3be77f71dc7eb79f971d8384
#
_entry.id   4da83f5b3be77f71dc7eb79f971d8384
#
_cell.length_a   1.000
_cell.length_b   1.000
_cell.length_c   1.000
_cell.angle_alpha   90.00
_cell.angle_beta   90.00
_cell.angle_gamma   90.00
#
_symmetry.space_group_name_H-M   'P 1'
#
loop_
_entity.id
_entity.type
_entity.pdbx_description
1 polymer ?
#
loop_
_entity_poly.entity_id
_entity_poly.type
_entity_poly.pdbx_seq_one_letter_code
_entity_poly.pdbx_strand_id
1 'polypeptide(L)'
;MLVALAGCPDRSLSSVTPQQGGAVIKKIPVSADIDILFVIDNSASTLDKQTVFAQNFPKFVEALDAFPSGRPNLHIGVIDTTVDIGAQGFSNGGAGCPSPDPGDNGLLQSTARVPGCMPPNGSYITDIKTADTTRQVNYSGTLDQALSCIAQVGANGCGFEAQLEAMKRALDSSNTANSGFVRDGAYLAVIFLTDEDDASTKDASVFSLTDANVGGHNDFRVQPLFAYSCDTAISNSAPGTYANCKPRTDSYLQDPAYYASFLSSVKDPAQLVVAVIGAPPPGLMTNDSPPQTANSPNSIMTGPLTLNGNTQELALQPSCSATVNGNPAIGRPGVRLASFLSNFGSRGRFYSICQSDYSAALTDIGKTLFNAISPCLEGPVDPTDVDPNNPGTQLDCNVNDVTGANATPQQIVRCPMQDATTPTAGGPRPCYWIDQNTTTCPAPDTGYELDIVRAQPPAPGTSVDVECAVTTM
;
A
#
# COMPACT_ATOMS: atom_id res chain seq x y z
N MET A 1 -37.76 53.17 -37.92
CA MET A 1 -37.06 53.35 -36.62
C MET A 1 -36.73 51.97 -36.11
N LEU A 2 -35.53 51.43 -36.48
CA LEU A 2 -35.08 50.13 -36.04
C LEU A 2 -34.24 50.32 -34.78
N VAL A 3 -34.64 49.68 -33.68
CA VAL A 3 -33.87 49.59 -32.44
C VAL A 3 -33.02 48.33 -32.54
N ALA A 4 -31.70 48.52 -32.63
CA ALA A 4 -30.74 47.42 -32.54
C ALA A 4 -30.55 47.12 -31.03
N LEU A 5 -30.96 45.94 -30.63
CA LEU A 5 -30.60 45.35 -29.34
C LEU A 5 -29.20 44.75 -29.45
N ALA A 6 -28.22 45.38 -28.82
CA ALA A 6 -26.90 44.79 -28.60
C ALA A 6 -27.04 43.74 -27.49
N GLY A 7 -27.04 42.46 -27.89
CA GLY A 7 -26.90 41.37 -26.95
C GLY A 7 -25.44 41.27 -26.53
N CYS A 8 -25.16 41.26 -25.21
CA CYS A 8 -23.90 40.85 -24.66
C CYS A 8 -23.67 39.37 -25.03
N PRO A 9 -22.49 38.97 -25.48
CA PRO A 9 -22.20 37.57 -25.60
C PRO A 9 -22.08 36.98 -24.21
N ASP A 10 -23.03 36.14 -23.89
CA ASP A 10 -23.02 35.28 -22.71
C ASP A 10 -21.84 34.30 -22.93
N ARG A 11 -20.72 34.53 -22.30
CA ARG A 11 -19.64 33.55 -22.20
C ARG A 11 -20.05 32.51 -21.16
N SER A 12 -20.96 31.62 -21.55
CA SER A 12 -21.05 30.33 -20.88
C SER A 12 -19.73 29.62 -21.12
N LEU A 13 -18.97 29.40 -20.05
CA LEU A 13 -17.87 28.47 -20.06
C LEU A 13 -18.44 27.12 -20.53
N SER A 14 -18.18 26.77 -21.77
CA SER A 14 -18.44 25.42 -22.26
C SER A 14 -17.59 24.49 -21.39
N SER A 15 -18.24 23.53 -20.74
CA SER A 15 -17.55 22.38 -20.20
C SER A 15 -16.58 21.86 -21.26
N VAL A 16 -15.30 21.91 -20.97
CA VAL A 16 -14.28 21.36 -21.86
C VAL A 16 -14.58 19.87 -21.97
N THR A 17 -15.16 19.48 -23.11
CA THR A 17 -15.18 18.06 -23.46
C THR A 17 -13.72 17.65 -23.61
N PRO A 18 -13.23 16.60 -22.93
CA PRO A 18 -11.86 16.17 -23.06
C PRO A 18 -11.60 15.90 -24.54
N GLN A 19 -10.83 16.77 -25.22
CA GLN A 19 -10.18 16.36 -26.46
C GLN A 19 -9.25 15.21 -26.09
N GLN A 20 -9.11 14.24 -26.99
CA GLN A 20 -8.27 13.04 -26.87
C GLN A 20 -6.76 13.33 -26.74
N GLY A 21 -6.39 14.21 -25.85
CA GLY A 21 -5.07 14.38 -25.29
C GLY A 21 -5.23 13.99 -23.83
N GLY A 22 -4.44 13.05 -23.33
CA GLY A 22 -4.57 12.56 -21.96
C GLY A 22 -4.62 13.72 -20.97
N ALA A 23 -5.39 13.54 -19.91
CA ALA A 23 -5.36 14.43 -18.74
C ALA A 23 -4.59 13.74 -17.63
N VAL A 24 -3.78 14.49 -16.89
CA VAL A 24 -3.25 14.01 -15.61
C VAL A 24 -4.30 14.28 -14.56
N ILE A 25 -4.77 13.21 -13.92
CA ILE A 25 -5.71 13.30 -12.79
C ILE A 25 -4.93 12.99 -11.54
N LYS A 26 -4.90 13.92 -10.60
CA LYS A 26 -4.34 13.71 -9.26
C LYS A 26 -5.39 14.03 -8.21
N LYS A 27 -5.47 13.17 -7.20
CA LYS A 27 -6.28 13.39 -6.01
C LYS A 27 -5.36 13.77 -4.86
N ILE A 28 -5.50 14.97 -4.35
CA ILE A 28 -4.67 15.53 -3.28
C ILE A 28 -5.50 15.58 -2.01
N PRO A 29 -5.02 15.03 -0.88
CA PRO A 29 -5.75 15.14 0.38
C PRO A 29 -5.69 16.58 0.90
N VAL A 30 -6.73 16.97 1.57
CA VAL A 30 -6.76 18.28 2.25
C VAL A 30 -6.01 18.24 3.58
N SER A 31 -5.82 17.04 4.16
CA SER A 31 -5.01 16.83 5.36
C SER A 31 -3.86 15.86 5.05
N ALA A 32 -2.70 16.11 5.64
CA ALA A 32 -1.56 15.20 5.57
C ALA A 32 -1.72 14.05 6.58
N ASP A 33 -2.88 13.38 6.58
CA ASP A 33 -3.17 12.26 7.46
C ASP A 33 -2.87 10.94 6.75
N ILE A 34 -2.13 10.06 7.40
CA ILE A 34 -1.77 8.74 6.87
C ILE A 34 -2.08 7.68 7.91
N ASP A 35 -2.85 6.67 7.52
CA ASP A 35 -3.05 5.44 8.27
C ASP A 35 -2.16 4.35 7.65
N ILE A 36 -1.33 3.70 8.45
CA ILE A 36 -0.36 2.71 7.99
C ILE A 36 -0.66 1.37 8.67
N LEU A 37 -1.00 0.36 7.90
CA LEU A 37 -1.18 -1.00 8.37
C LEU A 37 0.03 -1.85 7.96
N PHE A 38 0.76 -2.37 8.94
CA PHE A 38 1.74 -3.41 8.72
C PHE A 38 1.10 -4.79 8.91
N VAL A 39 1.22 -5.63 7.90
CA VAL A 39 0.81 -7.04 7.90
C VAL A 39 2.09 -7.86 7.91
N ILE A 40 2.42 -8.42 9.07
CA ILE A 40 3.71 -9.04 9.33
C ILE A 40 3.53 -10.53 9.52
N ASP A 41 4.21 -11.30 8.72
CA ASP A 41 4.25 -12.75 8.82
C ASP A 41 4.87 -13.18 10.15
N ASN A 42 4.12 -13.97 10.92
CA ASN A 42 4.51 -14.50 12.22
C ASN A 42 4.82 -16.01 12.20
N SER A 43 5.09 -16.57 11.00
CA SER A 43 5.61 -17.93 10.86
C SER A 43 7.04 -18.05 11.40
N ALA A 44 7.47 -19.27 11.69
CA ALA A 44 8.77 -19.51 12.30
C ALA A 44 9.96 -19.07 11.42
N SER A 45 9.77 -19.01 10.09
CA SER A 45 10.81 -18.64 9.13
C SER A 45 11.09 -17.14 9.08
N THR A 46 10.20 -16.28 9.62
CA THR A 46 10.27 -14.80 9.48
C THR A 46 10.94 -14.07 10.63
N LEU A 47 11.27 -14.73 11.74
CA LEU A 47 11.78 -14.07 12.95
C LEU A 47 13.02 -13.18 12.69
N ASP A 48 14.00 -13.69 11.93
CA ASP A 48 15.20 -12.93 11.57
C ASP A 48 14.86 -11.70 10.73
N LYS A 49 13.90 -11.84 9.83
CA LYS A 49 13.42 -10.79 8.93
C LYS A 49 12.66 -9.70 9.67
N GLN A 50 11.83 -10.08 10.66
CA GLN A 50 11.17 -9.12 11.55
C GLN A 50 12.20 -8.29 12.34
N THR A 51 13.29 -8.92 12.80
CA THR A 51 14.35 -8.23 13.52
C THR A 51 15.05 -7.19 12.64
N VAL A 52 15.42 -7.56 11.40
CA VAL A 52 16.01 -6.64 10.44
C VAL A 52 15.04 -5.51 10.08
N PHE A 53 13.77 -5.84 9.87
CA PHE A 53 12.74 -4.86 9.57
C PHE A 53 12.63 -3.81 10.69
N ALA A 54 12.55 -4.26 11.94
CA ALA A 54 12.51 -3.37 13.10
C ALA A 54 13.75 -2.46 13.23
N GLN A 55 14.94 -2.98 12.91
CA GLN A 55 16.18 -2.21 12.93
C GLN A 55 16.21 -1.09 11.88
N ASN A 56 15.39 -1.17 10.85
CA ASN A 56 15.36 -0.20 9.75
C ASN A 56 14.25 0.86 9.88
N PHE A 57 13.38 0.80 10.90
CA PHE A 57 12.36 1.83 11.13
C PHE A 57 12.89 3.26 11.30
N PRO A 58 14.08 3.50 11.86
CA PRO A 58 14.63 4.86 11.84
C PRO A 58 14.67 5.49 10.45
N LYS A 59 14.95 4.71 9.40
CA LYS A 59 14.96 5.21 8.01
C LYS A 59 13.55 5.48 7.46
N PHE A 60 12.58 4.69 7.87
CA PHE A 60 11.18 4.95 7.55
C PHE A 60 10.68 6.25 8.20
N VAL A 61 10.96 6.43 9.50
CA VAL A 61 10.58 7.64 10.24
C VAL A 61 11.30 8.88 9.69
N GLU A 62 12.59 8.76 9.34
CA GLU A 62 13.35 9.83 8.68
C GLU A 62 12.67 10.26 7.36
N ALA A 63 12.18 9.31 6.56
CA ALA A 63 11.46 9.61 5.33
C ALA A 63 10.11 10.30 5.59
N LEU A 64 9.40 9.94 6.67
CA LEU A 64 8.17 10.62 7.09
C LEU A 64 8.44 12.03 7.65
N ASP A 65 9.57 12.23 8.32
CA ASP A 65 9.97 13.54 8.86
C ASP A 65 10.44 14.51 7.77
N ALA A 66 10.86 13.98 6.63
CA ALA A 66 11.33 14.77 5.49
C ALA A 66 10.21 15.43 4.66
N PHE A 67 8.94 15.24 5.02
CA PHE A 67 7.84 15.92 4.35
C PHE A 67 7.94 17.43 4.55
N PRO A 68 7.68 18.28 3.54
CA PRO A 68 7.81 19.74 3.65
C PRO A 68 7.00 20.35 4.79
N SER A 69 5.80 19.78 5.08
CA SER A 69 4.96 20.17 6.21
C SER A 69 5.39 19.54 7.56
N GLY A 70 6.52 18.81 7.57
CA GLY A 70 6.94 17.93 8.66
C GLY A 70 6.13 16.66 8.69
N ARG A 71 6.44 15.79 9.67
CA ARG A 71 5.76 14.49 9.84
C ARG A 71 4.25 14.62 9.73
N PRO A 72 3.58 13.82 8.88
CA PRO A 72 2.11 13.80 8.80
C PRO A 72 1.46 13.33 10.11
N ASN A 73 0.15 13.47 10.22
CA ASN A 73 -0.60 12.84 11.29
C ASN A 73 -0.72 11.35 11.02
N LEU A 74 -0.33 10.52 11.98
CA LEU A 74 -0.18 9.08 11.79
C LEU A 74 -1.10 8.29 12.71
N HIS A 75 -1.78 7.29 12.13
CA HIS A 75 -2.17 6.07 12.80
C HIS A 75 -1.31 4.92 12.25
N ILE A 76 -0.66 4.15 13.11
CA ILE A 76 0.14 3.01 12.66
C ILE A 76 -0.32 1.75 13.42
N GLY A 77 -0.86 0.80 12.68
CA GLY A 77 -1.32 -0.47 13.18
C GLY A 77 -0.44 -1.63 12.70
N VAL A 78 -0.40 -2.67 13.50
CA VAL A 78 0.29 -3.93 13.18
C VAL A 78 -0.67 -5.08 13.38
N ILE A 79 -0.72 -5.98 12.43
CA ILE A 79 -1.38 -7.30 12.52
C ILE A 79 -0.40 -8.37 12.06
N ASP A 80 -0.70 -9.62 12.38
CA ASP A 80 0.02 -10.74 11.80
C ASP A 80 -0.78 -11.44 10.68
N THR A 81 -0.25 -12.56 10.17
CA THR A 81 -0.83 -13.28 9.02
C THR A 81 -1.67 -14.47 9.43
N THR A 82 -1.78 -14.77 10.72
CA THR A 82 -2.57 -15.89 11.24
C THR A 82 -4.05 -15.56 11.21
N VAL A 83 -4.82 -16.41 10.54
CA VAL A 83 -6.27 -16.30 10.47
C VAL A 83 -6.89 -17.55 11.09
N ASP A 84 -7.88 -17.37 11.96
CA ASP A 84 -8.63 -18.47 12.55
C ASP A 84 -9.33 -19.28 11.45
N ILE A 85 -8.94 -20.53 11.35
CA ILE A 85 -9.46 -21.51 10.40
C ILE A 85 -10.55 -22.41 11.01
N GLY A 86 -11.03 -22.05 12.20
CA GLY A 86 -12.03 -22.80 12.95
C GLY A 86 -11.43 -23.96 13.75
N ALA A 87 -12.29 -24.78 14.36
CA ALA A 87 -11.91 -25.92 15.22
C ALA A 87 -11.15 -27.05 14.49
N GLN A 88 -10.88 -26.90 13.22
CA GLN A 88 -10.13 -27.83 12.37
C GLN A 88 -8.64 -27.53 12.45
N GLY A 89 -8.05 -27.64 13.64
CA GLY A 89 -6.59 -27.57 13.74
C GLY A 89 -5.92 -28.58 12.82
N PHE A 90 -4.88 -28.17 12.09
CA PHE A 90 -4.00 -29.12 11.40
C PHE A 90 -3.35 -30.03 12.43
N SER A 91 -3.92 -31.21 12.63
CA SER A 91 -3.47 -32.17 13.65
C SER A 91 -2.32 -33.06 13.20
N ASN A 92 -1.84 -32.95 11.98
CA ASN A 92 -0.89 -33.88 11.39
C ASN A 92 0.45 -33.22 11.00
N GLY A 93 1.21 -32.74 11.97
CA GLY A 93 2.66 -32.53 11.81
C GLY A 93 3.11 -31.47 10.80
N GLY A 94 2.19 -30.82 10.13
CA GLY A 94 2.44 -29.65 9.30
C GLY A 94 2.50 -28.40 10.18
N ALA A 95 2.57 -27.25 9.57
CA ALA A 95 2.55 -25.96 10.23
C ALA A 95 1.33 -25.86 11.17
N GLY A 96 1.53 -26.01 12.46
CA GLY A 96 0.48 -25.84 13.44
C GLY A 96 -0.09 -24.44 13.33
N CYS A 97 -1.42 -24.31 13.25
CA CYS A 97 -2.07 -23.04 13.49
C CYS A 97 -2.44 -23.01 14.97
N PRO A 98 -1.69 -22.28 15.80
CA PRO A 98 -1.94 -22.22 17.23
C PRO A 98 -3.27 -21.54 17.55
N SER A 99 -3.67 -21.59 18.79
CA SER A 99 -4.79 -20.81 19.30
C SER A 99 -4.55 -19.32 19.06
N PRO A 100 -5.62 -18.52 18.89
CA PRO A 100 -5.49 -17.09 18.60
C PRO A 100 -4.53 -16.38 19.56
N ASP A 101 -3.59 -15.66 18.99
CA ASP A 101 -2.63 -14.81 19.68
C ASP A 101 -2.98 -13.33 19.40
N PRO A 102 -2.54 -12.36 20.21
CA PRO A 102 -2.70 -10.95 19.85
C PRO A 102 -2.12 -10.64 18.47
N GLY A 103 -2.93 -10.12 17.57
CA GLY A 103 -2.61 -9.87 16.16
C GLY A 103 -3.30 -10.81 15.18
N ASP A 104 -3.70 -12.00 15.63
CA ASP A 104 -4.44 -12.97 14.82
C ASP A 104 -5.78 -12.41 14.36
N ASN A 105 -6.29 -12.98 13.26
CA ASN A 105 -7.59 -12.61 12.69
C ASN A 105 -7.75 -11.14 12.29
N GLY A 106 -6.62 -10.48 11.99
CA GLY A 106 -6.60 -9.06 11.64
C GLY A 106 -6.89 -8.13 12.82
N LEU A 107 -6.75 -8.58 14.05
CA LEU A 107 -6.85 -7.70 15.21
C LEU A 107 -5.57 -6.87 15.34
N LEU A 108 -5.73 -5.55 15.46
CA LEU A 108 -4.60 -4.67 15.72
C LEU A 108 -3.96 -5.03 17.06
N GLN A 109 -2.65 -5.20 17.06
CA GLN A 109 -1.91 -5.63 18.23
C GLN A 109 -0.87 -4.60 18.68
N SER A 110 -0.71 -4.45 20.00
CA SER A 110 0.31 -3.62 20.64
C SER A 110 1.11 -4.40 21.69
N THR A 111 1.16 -5.71 21.57
CA THR A 111 1.88 -6.56 22.53
C THR A 111 3.38 -6.45 22.33
N ALA A 112 4.09 -6.05 23.37
CA ALA A 112 5.56 -6.07 23.37
C ALA A 112 6.08 -7.50 23.50
N ARG A 113 6.72 -8.00 22.47
CA ARG A 113 7.43 -9.30 22.49
C ARG A 113 8.94 -9.17 22.66
N VAL A 114 9.44 -7.94 22.59
CA VAL A 114 10.86 -7.62 22.79
C VAL A 114 11.07 -7.16 24.24
N PRO A 115 11.98 -7.79 24.99
CA PRO A 115 12.25 -7.38 26.36
C PRO A 115 12.70 -5.92 26.46
N GLY A 116 12.08 -5.18 27.39
CA GLY A 116 12.46 -3.79 27.67
C GLY A 116 11.88 -2.73 26.73
N CYS A 117 11.13 -3.10 25.69
CA CYS A 117 10.41 -2.13 24.88
C CYS A 117 9.05 -1.76 25.54
N MET A 118 8.58 -0.56 25.24
CA MET A 118 7.31 -0.04 25.72
C MET A 118 6.32 0.10 24.55
N PRO A 119 5.23 -0.70 24.55
CA PRO A 119 4.23 -0.59 23.51
C PRO A 119 3.41 0.70 23.66
N PRO A 120 2.67 1.12 22.62
CA PRO A 120 1.75 2.25 22.72
C PRO A 120 0.58 1.92 23.67
N ASN A 121 -0.03 2.97 24.21
CA ASN A 121 -1.28 2.85 24.96
C ASN A 121 -2.46 2.76 23.98
N GLY A 122 -3.02 1.58 23.80
CA GLY A 122 -4.05 1.25 22.82
C GLY A 122 -3.59 0.20 21.82
N SER A 123 -4.41 -0.13 20.84
CA SER A 123 -4.16 -1.19 19.86
C SER A 123 -3.31 -0.74 18.66
N TYR A 124 -3.09 0.54 18.48
CA TYR A 124 -2.27 1.12 17.40
C TYR A 124 -1.58 2.41 17.88
N ILE A 125 -0.54 2.82 17.19
CA ILE A 125 0.18 4.08 17.44
C ILE A 125 -0.63 5.25 16.90
N THR A 126 -0.72 6.32 17.69
CA THR A 126 -1.22 7.64 17.24
C THR A 126 -0.11 8.67 17.42
N ASP A 127 0.08 9.50 16.41
CA ASP A 127 1.05 10.60 16.43
C ASP A 127 0.48 11.78 15.62
N ILE A 128 -0.20 12.70 16.31
CA ILE A 128 -1.06 13.73 15.73
C ILE A 128 -0.51 15.11 16.09
N LYS A 129 -0.33 15.97 15.08
CA LYS A 129 0.06 17.37 15.25
C LYS A 129 -1.12 18.17 15.79
N THR A 130 -0.89 18.91 16.86
CA THR A 130 -1.89 19.78 17.48
C THR A 130 -1.81 21.19 16.89
N ALA A 131 -2.82 22.02 17.18
CA ALA A 131 -2.91 23.39 16.65
C ALA A 131 -1.74 24.30 17.07
N ASP A 132 -1.11 24.01 18.20
CA ASP A 132 0.08 24.71 18.72
C ASP A 132 1.41 24.14 18.21
N THR A 133 1.37 23.28 17.20
CA THR A 133 2.52 22.61 16.57
C THR A 133 3.20 21.53 17.42
N THR A 134 2.74 21.25 18.63
CA THR A 134 3.18 20.09 19.42
C THR A 134 2.57 18.79 18.84
N ARG A 135 3.03 17.63 19.30
CA ARG A 135 2.48 16.36 18.88
C ARG A 135 1.84 15.63 20.07
N GLN A 136 0.62 15.18 19.87
CA GLN A 136 -0.06 14.29 20.80
C GLN A 136 0.22 12.86 20.37
N VAL A 137 0.87 12.11 21.23
CA VAL A 137 1.27 10.71 20.99
C VAL A 137 0.77 9.79 22.10
N ASN A 138 0.54 8.52 21.78
CA ASN A 138 0.15 7.50 22.75
C ASN A 138 1.27 6.51 23.10
N TYR A 139 2.52 6.87 22.79
CA TYR A 139 3.70 6.06 23.05
C TYR A 139 4.76 6.82 23.86
N SER A 140 5.76 6.11 24.37
CA SER A 140 6.92 6.66 25.05
C SER A 140 8.18 6.49 24.21
N GLY A 141 9.11 7.43 24.31
CA GLY A 141 10.35 7.44 23.49
C GLY A 141 10.11 7.98 22.09
N THR A 142 10.76 7.41 21.08
CA THR A 142 10.66 7.82 19.69
C THR A 142 9.68 6.93 18.91
N LEU A 143 9.17 7.42 17.77
CA LEU A 143 8.22 6.68 16.94
C LEU A 143 8.80 5.36 16.42
N ASP A 144 10.06 5.37 15.98
CA ASP A 144 10.75 4.16 15.51
C ASP A 144 10.92 3.12 16.63
N GLN A 145 11.16 3.55 17.88
CA GLN A 145 11.21 2.64 19.03
C GLN A 145 9.85 2.00 19.32
N ALA A 146 8.78 2.80 19.32
CA ALA A 146 7.43 2.29 19.54
C ALA A 146 7.01 1.32 18.43
N LEU A 147 7.29 1.66 17.18
CA LEU A 147 7.01 0.81 16.02
C LEU A 147 7.83 -0.49 16.06
N SER A 148 9.14 -0.41 16.33
CA SER A 148 10.01 -1.57 16.47
C SER A 148 9.53 -2.53 17.58
N CYS A 149 8.90 -1.99 18.64
CA CYS A 149 8.36 -2.76 19.72
C CYS A 149 7.19 -3.65 19.30
N ILE A 150 6.25 -3.13 18.51
CA ILE A 150 5.03 -3.84 18.14
C ILE A 150 5.14 -4.61 16.83
N ALA A 151 6.10 -4.28 15.97
CA ALA A 151 6.29 -4.92 14.67
C ALA A 151 6.99 -6.29 14.74
N GLN A 152 7.56 -6.65 15.88
CA GLN A 152 8.08 -7.99 16.12
C GLN A 152 6.97 -8.88 16.68
N VAL A 153 6.17 -9.45 15.76
CA VAL A 153 4.96 -10.21 16.09
C VAL A 153 5.23 -11.64 16.56
N GLY A 154 6.50 -12.05 16.58
CA GLY A 154 6.90 -13.39 17.04
C GLY A 154 6.97 -14.40 15.88
N ALA A 155 7.12 -15.68 16.27
CA ALA A 155 7.38 -16.77 15.32
C ALA A 155 6.53 -18.03 15.61
N ASN A 156 5.38 -17.84 16.24
CA ASN A 156 4.48 -18.95 16.62
C ASN A 156 3.20 -18.96 15.77
N GLY A 157 3.16 -18.19 14.70
CA GLY A 157 2.03 -18.12 13.79
C GLY A 157 1.79 -19.37 12.97
N CYS A 158 0.68 -19.37 12.28
CA CYS A 158 0.31 -20.43 11.36
C CYS A 158 1.24 -20.43 10.14
N GLY A 159 1.76 -21.58 9.75
CA GLY A 159 2.49 -21.75 8.51
C GLY A 159 1.59 -21.81 7.27
N PHE A 160 0.38 -21.28 7.41
CA PHE A 160 -0.64 -21.08 6.41
C PHE A 160 -0.93 -19.59 6.36
N GLU A 161 0.03 -18.86 5.87
CA GLU A 161 0.04 -17.41 5.91
C GLU A 161 -1.09 -16.84 5.06
N ALA A 162 -2.04 -16.16 5.69
CA ALA A 162 -3.21 -15.58 5.04
C ALA A 162 -3.13 -14.04 5.03
N GLN A 163 -2.08 -13.51 4.41
CA GLN A 163 -1.75 -12.07 4.44
C GLN A 163 -2.92 -11.21 3.96
N LEU A 164 -3.53 -11.59 2.83
CA LEU A 164 -4.62 -10.81 2.23
C LEU A 164 -5.92 -10.91 3.02
N GLU A 165 -6.24 -12.09 3.57
CA GLU A 165 -7.42 -12.26 4.42
C GLU A 165 -7.23 -11.55 5.77
N ALA A 166 -6.04 -11.60 6.37
CA ALA A 166 -5.73 -10.87 7.60
C ALA A 166 -5.90 -9.35 7.41
N MET A 167 -5.34 -8.80 6.32
CA MET A 167 -5.56 -7.41 5.92
C MET A 167 -7.05 -7.08 5.78
N LYS A 168 -7.81 -7.93 5.06
CA LYS A 168 -9.24 -7.72 4.87
C LYS A 168 -9.97 -7.68 6.20
N ARG A 169 -9.72 -8.64 7.08
CA ARG A 169 -10.35 -8.69 8.43
C ARG A 169 -9.98 -7.48 9.27
N ALA A 170 -8.75 -6.99 9.16
CA ALA A 170 -8.31 -5.81 9.91
C ALA A 170 -9.06 -4.53 9.49
N LEU A 171 -9.34 -4.39 8.20
CA LEU A 171 -9.92 -3.19 7.60
C LEU A 171 -11.43 -3.29 7.39
N ASP A 172 -12.04 -4.44 7.65
CA ASP A 172 -13.48 -4.64 7.53
C ASP A 172 -14.21 -3.83 8.61
N SER A 173 -15.18 -3.02 8.22
CA SER A 173 -15.95 -2.17 9.13
C SER A 173 -16.75 -2.95 10.19
N SER A 174 -16.99 -4.24 9.97
CA SER A 174 -17.60 -5.14 10.96
C SER A 174 -16.65 -5.50 12.09
N ASN A 175 -15.34 -5.30 11.94
CA ASN A 175 -14.35 -5.49 12.99
C ASN A 175 -14.32 -4.28 13.93
N THR A 176 -15.24 -4.26 14.87
CA THR A 176 -15.36 -3.16 15.83
C THR A 176 -14.17 -3.00 16.78
N ALA A 177 -13.34 -4.04 16.94
CA ALA A 177 -12.12 -3.97 17.76
C ALA A 177 -11.07 -3.01 17.16
N ASN A 178 -11.06 -2.84 15.83
CA ASN A 178 -10.16 -1.94 15.12
C ASN A 178 -10.80 -0.57 14.82
N SER A 179 -11.96 -0.28 15.40
CA SER A 179 -12.68 0.96 15.15
C SER A 179 -11.82 2.19 15.43
N GLY A 180 -11.88 3.17 14.52
CA GLY A 180 -11.13 4.42 14.62
C GLY A 180 -9.69 4.35 14.09
N PHE A 181 -9.21 3.18 13.68
CA PHE A 181 -7.89 3.06 13.05
C PHE A 181 -7.84 3.75 11.68
N VAL A 182 -8.76 3.40 10.78
CA VAL A 182 -8.86 4.02 9.46
C VAL A 182 -9.69 5.29 9.55
N ARG A 183 -9.09 6.43 9.19
CA ARG A 183 -9.75 7.75 9.17
C ARG A 183 -10.25 8.09 7.77
N ASP A 184 -11.45 8.63 7.65
CA ASP A 184 -12.11 8.88 6.36
C ASP A 184 -11.26 9.72 5.40
N GLY A 185 -10.62 10.79 5.88
CA GLY A 185 -9.82 11.72 5.07
C GLY A 185 -8.34 11.33 4.91
N ALA A 186 -7.87 10.28 5.60
CA ALA A 186 -6.46 9.89 5.56
C ALA A 186 -6.14 9.03 4.33
N TYR A 187 -4.88 9.05 3.90
CA TYR A 187 -4.33 8.02 3.03
C TYR A 187 -4.19 6.71 3.79
N LEU A 188 -4.32 5.60 3.10
CA LEU A 188 -4.09 4.27 3.68
C LEU A 188 -2.89 3.62 3.00
N ALA A 189 -1.87 3.32 3.80
CA ALA A 189 -0.77 2.47 3.38
C ALA A 189 -0.95 1.08 3.96
N VAL A 190 -0.77 0.04 3.14
CA VAL A 190 -0.71 -1.35 3.58
C VAL A 190 0.64 -1.93 3.19
N ILE A 191 1.41 -2.35 4.19
CA ILE A 191 2.78 -2.82 4.01
C ILE A 191 2.87 -4.25 4.52
N PHE A 192 3.15 -5.19 3.61
CA PHE A 192 3.33 -6.60 3.93
C PHE A 192 4.80 -6.94 4.12
N LEU A 193 5.11 -7.75 5.11
CA LEU A 193 6.40 -8.41 5.31
C LEU A 193 6.18 -9.90 5.40
N THR A 194 6.62 -10.68 4.40
CA THR A 194 6.43 -12.13 4.38
C THR A 194 7.44 -12.81 3.46
N ASP A 195 7.89 -13.99 3.81
CA ASP A 195 8.80 -14.80 2.99
C ASP A 195 8.11 -15.93 2.23
N GLU A 196 6.79 -16.01 2.31
CA GLU A 196 5.95 -16.94 1.56
C GLU A 196 4.82 -16.24 0.81
N ASP A 197 4.20 -16.93 -0.15
CA ASP A 197 3.08 -16.35 -0.90
C ASP A 197 1.77 -16.48 -0.11
N ASP A 198 0.80 -15.66 -0.45
CA ASP A 198 -0.52 -15.64 0.20
C ASP A 198 -1.27 -16.96 0.04
N ALA A 199 -1.75 -17.49 1.15
CA ALA A 199 -2.55 -18.70 1.23
C ALA A 199 -4.00 -18.44 1.67
N SER A 200 -4.51 -17.23 1.52
CA SER A 200 -5.89 -16.86 1.87
C SER A 200 -6.92 -17.74 1.16
N THR A 201 -7.78 -18.41 1.91
CA THR A 201 -8.76 -19.38 1.41
C THR A 201 -10.14 -18.76 1.22
N LYS A 202 -10.94 -19.37 0.32
CA LYS A 202 -12.36 -19.00 0.14
C LYS A 202 -13.21 -19.40 1.34
N ASP A 203 -12.90 -20.54 1.92
CA ASP A 203 -13.56 -21.07 3.12
C ASP A 203 -12.64 -22.08 3.84
N ALA A 204 -13.03 -22.46 5.05
CA ALA A 204 -12.30 -23.40 5.87
C ALA A 204 -12.37 -24.87 5.40
N SER A 205 -13.11 -25.19 4.36
CA SER A 205 -13.29 -26.59 3.89
C SER A 205 -11.96 -27.18 3.38
N VAL A 206 -11.03 -26.34 2.92
CA VAL A 206 -9.70 -26.77 2.50
C VAL A 206 -8.95 -27.52 3.62
N PHE A 207 -9.20 -27.18 4.88
CA PHE A 207 -8.55 -27.80 6.03
C PHE A 207 -9.14 -29.15 6.43
N SER A 208 -10.29 -29.53 5.90
CA SER A 208 -10.87 -30.87 6.05
C SER A 208 -10.46 -31.84 4.93
N LEU A 209 -9.65 -31.40 3.97
CA LEU A 209 -9.16 -32.26 2.90
C LEU A 209 -8.22 -33.31 3.47
N THR A 210 -8.37 -34.53 3.00
CA THR A 210 -7.45 -35.64 3.32
C THR A 210 -6.30 -35.70 2.33
N ASP A 211 -5.20 -36.34 2.70
CA ASP A 211 -4.04 -36.57 1.83
C ASP A 211 -4.43 -37.11 0.44
N ALA A 212 -5.39 -38.00 0.39
CA ALA A 212 -5.88 -38.57 -0.89
C ALA A 212 -6.52 -37.51 -1.80
N ASN A 213 -7.19 -36.51 -1.21
CA ASN A 213 -7.89 -35.47 -1.95
C ASN A 213 -6.94 -34.34 -2.45
N VAL A 214 -5.79 -34.21 -1.82
CA VAL A 214 -4.77 -33.22 -2.17
C VAL A 214 -3.53 -33.83 -2.79
N GLY A 215 -3.60 -35.09 -3.23
CA GLY A 215 -2.48 -35.78 -3.88
C GLY A 215 -1.38 -36.22 -2.91
N GLY A 216 -1.71 -36.40 -1.62
CA GLY A 216 -0.72 -36.76 -0.59
C GLY A 216 -0.06 -35.58 0.08
N HIS A 217 -0.54 -34.35 -0.13
CA HIS A 217 0.09 -33.12 0.34
C HIS A 217 -0.81 -32.37 1.31
N ASN A 218 -0.42 -32.29 2.58
CA ASN A 218 -1.12 -31.59 3.66
C ASN A 218 -0.52 -30.24 4.00
N ASP A 219 0.60 -29.89 3.41
CA ASP A 219 1.34 -28.67 3.71
C ASP A 219 1.19 -27.68 2.56
N PHE A 220 0.80 -26.46 2.86
CA PHE A 220 0.61 -25.40 1.86
C PHE A 220 1.89 -25.00 1.14
N ARG A 221 3.04 -25.15 1.76
CA ARG A 221 4.34 -24.96 1.11
C ARG A 221 4.56 -25.91 -0.09
N VAL A 222 3.83 -27.01 -0.14
CA VAL A 222 3.87 -28.00 -1.23
C VAL A 222 2.72 -27.84 -2.22
N GLN A 223 1.97 -26.75 -2.15
CA GLN A 223 0.71 -26.59 -2.90
C GLN A 223 0.75 -25.63 -4.11
N PRO A 224 1.82 -25.56 -4.91
CA PRO A 224 1.76 -24.79 -6.14
C PRO A 224 0.61 -25.24 -7.05
N LEU A 225 0.16 -26.50 -6.94
CA LEU A 225 -1.01 -27.03 -7.62
C LEU A 225 -2.31 -26.29 -7.33
N PHE A 226 -2.51 -25.80 -6.09
CA PHE A 226 -3.70 -25.05 -5.71
C PHE A 226 -3.55 -23.55 -5.91
N ALA A 227 -2.32 -23.06 -5.79
CA ALA A 227 -2.03 -21.64 -5.83
C ALA A 227 -1.92 -21.10 -7.25
N TYR A 228 -1.38 -21.89 -8.20
CA TYR A 228 -0.97 -21.37 -9.49
C TYR A 228 -1.49 -22.14 -10.69
N SER A 229 -1.65 -21.40 -11.79
CA SER A 229 -1.83 -21.90 -13.14
C SER A 229 -0.71 -21.32 -13.99
N CYS A 230 0.05 -22.20 -14.67
CA CYS A 230 1.19 -21.82 -15.50
C CYS A 230 0.97 -22.31 -16.96
N ASP A 231 1.88 -21.94 -17.88
CA ASP A 231 1.79 -22.35 -19.31
C ASP A 231 1.73 -23.88 -19.47
N THR A 232 2.35 -24.61 -18.56
CA THR A 232 2.27 -26.05 -18.46
C THR A 232 1.70 -26.47 -17.11
N ALA A 233 0.96 -27.57 -17.09
CA ALA A 233 0.40 -28.12 -15.87
C ALA A 233 1.51 -28.47 -14.86
N ILE A 234 1.32 -28.03 -13.61
CA ILE A 234 2.26 -28.32 -12.53
C ILE A 234 2.15 -29.80 -12.17
N SER A 235 3.31 -30.50 -12.17
CA SER A 235 3.38 -31.90 -11.77
C SER A 235 3.23 -32.03 -10.25
N ASN A 236 2.46 -33.04 -9.83
CA ASN A 236 2.36 -33.45 -8.42
C ASN A 236 3.36 -34.56 -8.03
N SER A 237 4.16 -35.05 -8.96
CA SER A 237 5.02 -36.23 -8.75
C SER A 237 6.48 -36.03 -9.17
N ALA A 238 6.82 -34.96 -9.89
CA ALA A 238 8.19 -34.72 -10.37
C ALA A 238 8.56 -33.24 -10.23
N PRO A 239 9.79 -32.91 -9.85
CA PRO A 239 10.34 -31.57 -9.89
C PRO A 239 10.18 -30.92 -11.28
N GLY A 240 9.97 -29.62 -11.32
CA GLY A 240 9.83 -28.91 -12.59
C GLY A 240 10.02 -27.40 -12.45
N THR A 241 10.19 -26.75 -13.60
CA THR A 241 10.19 -25.30 -13.74
C THR A 241 9.01 -24.91 -14.61
N TYR A 242 8.24 -23.93 -14.17
CA TYR A 242 7.00 -23.50 -14.79
C TYR A 242 7.04 -22.00 -15.05
N ALA A 243 6.59 -21.59 -16.22
CA ALA A 243 6.64 -20.21 -16.68
C ALA A 243 5.25 -19.59 -16.74
N ASN A 244 5.20 -18.24 -16.72
CA ASN A 244 3.98 -17.44 -16.82
C ASN A 244 2.91 -17.87 -15.81
N CYS A 245 3.33 -18.12 -14.59
CA CYS A 245 2.45 -18.53 -13.51
C CYS A 245 1.61 -17.37 -13.01
N LYS A 246 0.35 -17.63 -12.76
CA LYS A 246 -0.64 -16.68 -12.23
C LYS A 246 -1.49 -17.35 -11.17
N PRO A 247 -2.16 -16.61 -10.29
CA PRO A 247 -3.09 -17.18 -9.32
C PRO A 247 -4.18 -18.02 -10.01
N ARG A 248 -4.51 -19.16 -9.42
CA ARG A 248 -5.67 -19.96 -9.83
C ARG A 248 -6.93 -19.36 -9.25
N THR A 249 -7.95 -19.19 -10.08
CA THR A 249 -9.29 -18.69 -9.69
C THR A 249 -10.27 -19.82 -9.38
N ASP A 250 -9.99 -21.03 -9.85
CA ASP A 250 -10.79 -22.26 -9.67
C ASP A 250 -10.34 -23.13 -8.49
N SER A 251 -9.47 -22.59 -7.63
CA SER A 251 -8.87 -23.30 -6.49
C SER A 251 -9.59 -23.00 -5.17
N TYR A 252 -9.12 -23.61 -4.08
CA TYR A 252 -9.55 -23.31 -2.70
C TYR A 252 -9.12 -21.94 -2.23
N LEU A 253 -8.08 -21.36 -2.85
CA LEU A 253 -7.58 -20.04 -2.49
C LEU A 253 -8.45 -18.96 -3.13
N GLN A 254 -8.63 -17.87 -2.41
CA GLN A 254 -9.39 -16.73 -2.89
C GLN A 254 -8.58 -15.95 -3.94
N ASP A 255 -9.26 -15.43 -4.96
CA ASP A 255 -8.61 -14.61 -5.99
C ASP A 255 -8.01 -13.34 -5.35
N PRO A 256 -6.72 -13.02 -5.59
CA PRO A 256 -6.13 -11.77 -5.11
C PRO A 256 -6.87 -10.50 -5.57
N ALA A 257 -7.52 -10.53 -6.74
CA ALA A 257 -8.33 -9.43 -7.23
C ALA A 257 -9.54 -9.12 -6.33
N TYR A 258 -10.08 -10.11 -5.63
CA TYR A 258 -11.12 -9.91 -4.62
C TYR A 258 -10.64 -8.98 -3.50
N TYR A 259 -9.43 -9.19 -3.01
CA TYR A 259 -8.86 -8.36 -1.95
C TYR A 259 -8.46 -6.95 -2.45
N ALA A 260 -8.03 -6.84 -3.70
CA ALA A 260 -7.78 -5.53 -4.31
C ALA A 260 -9.08 -4.72 -4.45
N SER A 261 -10.17 -5.38 -4.87
CA SER A 261 -11.49 -4.77 -4.93
C SER A 261 -12.01 -4.37 -3.54
N PHE A 262 -11.81 -5.24 -2.54
CA PHE A 262 -12.15 -4.90 -1.15
C PHE A 262 -11.38 -3.66 -0.68
N LEU A 263 -10.06 -3.63 -0.86
CA LEU A 263 -9.24 -2.49 -0.41
C LEU A 263 -9.66 -1.20 -1.12
N SER A 264 -10.00 -1.27 -2.41
CA SER A 264 -10.55 -0.14 -3.17
C SER A 264 -11.95 0.29 -2.72
N SER A 265 -12.67 -0.55 -1.98
CA SER A 265 -13.93 -0.18 -1.34
C SER A 265 -13.74 0.49 0.03
N VAL A 266 -12.62 0.22 0.71
CA VAL A 266 -12.24 0.86 1.98
C VAL A 266 -11.74 2.28 1.73
N LYS A 267 -10.93 2.46 0.68
CA LYS A 267 -10.36 3.76 0.27
C LYS A 267 -10.36 3.91 -1.25
N ASP A 268 -10.51 5.15 -1.69
CA ASP A 268 -10.29 5.48 -3.09
C ASP A 268 -8.89 4.99 -3.53
N PRO A 269 -8.77 4.32 -4.69
CA PRO A 269 -7.48 3.85 -5.20
C PRO A 269 -6.40 4.93 -5.24
N ALA A 270 -6.77 6.19 -5.46
CA ALA A 270 -5.85 7.32 -5.42
C ALA A 270 -5.32 7.64 -4.01
N GLN A 271 -5.97 7.15 -2.96
CA GLN A 271 -5.56 7.32 -1.57
C GLN A 271 -4.91 6.04 -0.98
N LEU A 272 -4.61 5.07 -1.83
CA LEU A 272 -3.97 3.82 -1.42
C LEU A 272 -2.50 3.79 -1.84
N VAL A 273 -1.64 3.32 -0.94
CA VAL A 273 -0.28 2.87 -1.23
C VAL A 273 -0.13 1.46 -0.69
N VAL A 274 0.31 0.55 -1.52
CA VAL A 274 0.46 -0.86 -1.14
C VAL A 274 1.89 -1.32 -1.42
N ALA A 275 2.54 -1.87 -0.41
CA ALA A 275 3.90 -2.38 -0.54
C ALA A 275 4.00 -3.83 -0.05
N VAL A 276 4.79 -4.63 -0.73
CA VAL A 276 5.19 -5.97 -0.31
C VAL A 276 6.71 -6.03 -0.19
N ILE A 277 7.20 -6.35 0.99
CA ILE A 277 8.56 -6.82 1.22
C ILE A 277 8.46 -8.33 1.29
N GLY A 278 8.71 -8.98 0.15
CA GLY A 278 8.45 -10.40 -0.05
C GLY A 278 9.48 -11.04 -0.96
N ALA A 279 9.29 -12.31 -1.28
CA ALA A 279 10.17 -12.98 -2.24
C ALA A 279 9.66 -12.75 -3.67
N PRO A 280 10.40 -12.02 -4.51
CA PRO A 280 9.93 -11.71 -5.85
C PRO A 280 9.87 -12.99 -6.70
N PRO A 281 8.77 -13.22 -7.44
CA PRO A 281 8.77 -14.23 -8.47
C PRO A 281 9.87 -13.94 -9.49
N PRO A 282 10.61 -14.93 -9.98
CA PRO A 282 11.60 -14.73 -11.02
C PRO A 282 10.96 -14.00 -12.24
N GLY A 283 11.61 -12.92 -12.68
CA GLY A 283 11.12 -12.05 -13.74
C GLY A 283 10.33 -10.83 -13.29
N LEU A 284 9.91 -10.77 -12.03
CA LEU A 284 9.34 -9.54 -11.49
C LEU A 284 10.44 -8.49 -11.27
N MET A 285 10.21 -7.28 -11.75
CA MET A 285 11.05 -6.12 -11.42
C MET A 285 10.73 -5.66 -10.02
N THR A 286 11.73 -5.62 -9.15
CA THR A 286 11.58 -5.05 -7.80
C THR A 286 12.04 -3.61 -7.77
N ASN A 287 11.51 -2.83 -6.82
CA ASN A 287 11.83 -1.41 -6.69
C ASN A 287 13.22 -1.16 -6.06
N ASP A 288 13.76 -2.15 -5.35
CA ASP A 288 15.01 -2.05 -4.56
C ASP A 288 16.17 -2.90 -5.08
N SER A 289 15.95 -3.69 -6.13
CA SER A 289 16.96 -4.61 -6.67
C SER A 289 17.00 -4.53 -8.19
N PRO A 290 18.17 -4.77 -8.81
CA PRO A 290 18.21 -4.94 -10.24
C PRO A 290 17.26 -6.08 -10.65
N PRO A 291 16.64 -5.99 -11.83
CA PRO A 291 15.67 -6.97 -12.27
C PRO A 291 16.26 -8.38 -12.20
N GLN A 292 15.53 -9.29 -11.59
CA GLN A 292 15.88 -10.70 -11.62
C GLN A 292 15.81 -11.14 -13.09
N THR A 293 16.95 -11.51 -13.65
CA THR A 293 17.03 -12.00 -15.03
C THR A 293 16.45 -13.42 -15.08
N ALA A 294 15.13 -13.52 -15.11
CA ALA A 294 14.48 -14.78 -15.43
C ALA A 294 14.13 -14.82 -16.91
N ASN A 295 14.23 -16.01 -17.48
CA ASN A 295 13.85 -16.23 -18.88
C ASN A 295 12.34 -16.12 -19.13
N SER A 296 11.53 -15.98 -18.08
CA SER A 296 10.07 -15.85 -18.16
C SER A 296 9.52 -15.12 -16.94
N PRO A 297 8.60 -14.16 -17.08
CA PRO A 297 7.97 -13.49 -15.95
C PRO A 297 7.18 -14.50 -15.11
N ASN A 298 7.18 -14.28 -13.78
CA ASN A 298 6.46 -15.09 -12.79
C ASN A 298 6.70 -16.61 -12.91
N SER A 299 7.93 -17.00 -13.15
CA SER A 299 8.25 -18.42 -13.14
C SER A 299 8.35 -18.97 -11.71
N ILE A 300 8.04 -20.25 -11.55
CA ILE A 300 8.21 -20.98 -10.29
C ILE A 300 8.99 -22.26 -10.53
N MET A 301 9.61 -22.77 -9.48
CA MET A 301 10.21 -24.10 -9.46
C MET A 301 9.59 -24.95 -8.37
N THR A 302 9.38 -26.23 -8.66
CA THR A 302 9.05 -27.25 -7.66
C THR A 302 10.21 -28.19 -7.49
N GLY A 303 10.42 -28.66 -6.28
CA GLY A 303 11.49 -29.57 -5.95
C GLY A 303 11.22 -30.28 -4.62
N PRO A 304 12.09 -31.22 -4.21
CA PRO A 304 11.90 -31.96 -2.99
C PRO A 304 12.02 -31.07 -1.76
N LEU A 305 11.06 -31.20 -0.86
CA LEU A 305 11.12 -30.70 0.52
C LEU A 305 11.18 -31.89 1.45
N THR A 306 12.17 -31.93 2.36
CA THR A 306 12.26 -32.95 3.39
C THR A 306 11.54 -32.47 4.63
N LEU A 307 10.43 -33.10 4.96
CA LEU A 307 9.67 -32.87 6.20
C LEU A 307 10.09 -33.91 7.24
N ASN A 308 10.37 -33.46 8.47
CA ASN A 308 10.68 -34.33 9.60
C ASN A 308 11.74 -35.41 9.34
N GLY A 309 12.67 -35.14 8.45
CA GLY A 309 13.83 -35.97 8.15
C GLY A 309 13.60 -37.21 7.26
N ASN A 310 12.36 -37.56 6.92
CA ASN A 310 12.08 -38.80 6.20
C ASN A 310 11.09 -38.70 5.03
N THR A 311 10.25 -37.72 4.98
CA THR A 311 9.25 -37.56 3.91
C THR A 311 9.71 -36.50 2.93
N GLN A 312 9.86 -36.87 1.66
CA GLN A 312 10.11 -35.92 0.58
C GLN A 312 8.80 -35.61 -0.15
N GLU A 313 8.40 -34.38 -0.12
CA GLU A 313 7.26 -33.86 -0.87
C GLU A 313 7.73 -32.84 -1.91
N LEU A 314 6.95 -32.62 -2.94
CA LEU A 314 7.24 -31.55 -3.90
C LEU A 314 6.72 -30.23 -3.34
N ALA A 315 7.63 -29.32 -3.14
CA ALA A 315 7.33 -27.97 -2.63
C ALA A 315 7.76 -26.89 -3.59
N LEU A 316 7.15 -25.73 -3.44
CA LEU A 316 7.62 -24.50 -4.05
C LEU A 316 9.05 -24.19 -3.58
N GLN A 317 9.96 -24.06 -4.53
CA GLN A 317 11.36 -23.76 -4.23
C GLN A 317 11.56 -22.25 -4.03
N PRO A 318 12.55 -21.84 -3.21
CA PRO A 318 12.86 -20.44 -3.02
C PRO A 318 13.18 -19.72 -4.35
N SER A 319 12.70 -18.50 -4.49
CA SER A 319 13.06 -17.60 -5.60
C SER A 319 14.20 -16.66 -5.25
N CYS A 320 14.44 -16.44 -3.96
CA CYS A 320 15.57 -15.67 -3.49
C CYS A 320 16.14 -16.22 -2.18
N SER A 321 17.39 -15.87 -1.89
CA SER A 321 18.07 -16.21 -0.65
C SER A 321 19.08 -15.13 -0.27
N ALA A 322 19.30 -14.93 1.02
CA ALA A 322 20.33 -14.07 1.60
C ALA A 322 20.89 -14.70 2.86
N THR A 323 21.94 -14.11 3.40
CA THR A 323 22.40 -14.41 4.76
C THR A 323 22.00 -13.24 5.66
N VAL A 324 21.16 -13.49 6.63
CA VAL A 324 20.68 -12.50 7.59
C VAL A 324 21.16 -12.92 8.97
N ASN A 325 21.92 -12.06 9.65
CA ASN A 325 22.50 -12.34 10.97
C ASN A 325 23.28 -13.67 11.05
N GLY A 326 23.90 -14.08 9.94
CA GLY A 326 24.64 -15.34 9.83
C GLY A 326 23.80 -16.58 9.51
N ASN A 327 22.48 -16.44 9.39
CA ASN A 327 21.54 -17.50 9.04
C ASN A 327 21.07 -17.38 7.59
N PRO A 328 20.85 -18.51 6.88
CA PRO A 328 20.24 -18.47 5.56
C PRO A 328 18.79 -18.01 5.68
N ALA A 329 18.50 -16.87 5.07
CA ALA A 329 17.14 -16.36 4.88
C ALA A 329 16.71 -16.68 3.45
N ILE A 330 15.64 -17.43 3.31
CA ILE A 330 15.06 -17.79 2.02
C ILE A 330 13.67 -17.17 1.89
N GLY A 331 13.22 -17.00 0.65
CA GLY A 331 11.85 -16.59 0.37
C GLY A 331 11.29 -17.33 -0.83
N ARG A 332 10.04 -17.72 -0.76
CA ARG A 332 9.29 -18.38 -1.83
C ARG A 332 8.54 -17.39 -2.68
N PRO A 333 8.44 -17.60 -4.01
CA PRO A 333 7.94 -16.59 -4.94
C PRO A 333 6.49 -16.17 -4.67
N GLY A 334 6.29 -14.89 -4.37
CA GLY A 334 5.00 -14.27 -4.09
C GLY A 334 4.21 -13.92 -5.35
N VAL A 335 3.80 -14.92 -6.14
CA VAL A 335 3.06 -14.72 -7.39
C VAL A 335 1.67 -14.13 -7.14
N ARG A 336 0.99 -14.56 -6.09
CA ARG A 336 -0.33 -14.08 -5.70
C ARG A 336 -0.26 -12.65 -5.18
N LEU A 337 0.75 -12.35 -4.34
CA LEU A 337 1.03 -11.00 -3.84
C LEU A 337 1.42 -10.05 -4.97
N ALA A 338 2.22 -10.49 -5.95
CA ALA A 338 2.54 -9.71 -7.13
C ALA A 338 1.29 -9.40 -7.98
N SER A 339 0.40 -10.39 -8.15
CA SER A 339 -0.89 -10.22 -8.83
C SER A 339 -1.80 -9.23 -8.08
N PHE A 340 -1.86 -9.31 -6.76
CA PHE A 340 -2.59 -8.34 -5.93
C PHE A 340 -2.05 -6.91 -6.16
N LEU A 341 -0.73 -6.73 -6.08
CA LEU A 341 -0.08 -5.43 -6.26
C LEU A 341 -0.32 -4.82 -7.63
N SER A 342 -0.44 -5.63 -8.69
CA SER A 342 -0.64 -5.14 -10.06
C SER A 342 -1.90 -4.27 -10.23
N ASN A 343 -2.85 -4.33 -9.29
CA ASN A 343 -4.06 -3.53 -9.30
C ASN A 343 -3.85 -2.07 -8.85
N PHE A 344 -2.68 -1.74 -8.29
CA PHE A 344 -2.41 -0.42 -7.71
C PHE A 344 -1.46 0.44 -8.56
N GLY A 345 -1.05 -0.04 -9.73
CA GLY A 345 -0.18 0.69 -10.67
C GLY A 345 1.10 1.20 -10.01
N SER A 346 1.43 2.47 -10.19
CA SER A 346 2.63 3.10 -9.60
C SER A 346 2.61 3.21 -8.07
N ARG A 347 1.49 2.95 -7.43
CA ARG A 347 1.34 2.93 -5.96
C ARG A 347 1.48 1.54 -5.36
N GLY A 348 1.62 0.51 -6.19
CA GLY A 348 2.02 -0.84 -5.81
C GLY A 348 3.53 -0.98 -5.85
N ARG A 349 4.16 -1.39 -4.76
CA ARG A 349 5.61 -1.53 -4.64
C ARG A 349 5.99 -2.94 -4.19
N PHE A 350 6.93 -3.56 -4.88
CA PHE A 350 7.48 -4.86 -4.48
C PHE A 350 8.97 -4.75 -4.19
N TYR A 351 9.39 -5.18 -3.00
CA TYR A 351 10.78 -5.19 -2.54
C TYR A 351 11.18 -6.61 -2.15
N SER A 352 12.46 -6.93 -2.31
CA SER A 352 12.96 -8.25 -1.95
C SER A 352 13.13 -8.39 -0.42
N ILE A 353 12.57 -9.47 0.14
CA ILE A 353 12.80 -9.85 1.54
C ILE A 353 14.17 -10.51 1.74
N CYS A 354 14.80 -10.99 0.67
CA CYS A 354 16.10 -11.62 0.73
C CYS A 354 17.24 -10.59 0.75
N GLN A 355 17.22 -9.71 1.74
CA GLN A 355 18.23 -8.68 1.97
C GLN A 355 18.57 -8.62 3.46
N SER A 356 19.79 -8.17 3.76
CA SER A 356 20.25 -7.94 5.13
C SER A 356 19.90 -6.54 5.65
N ASP A 357 19.33 -5.68 4.79
CA ASP A 357 19.00 -4.28 5.07
C ASP A 357 17.78 -3.86 4.26
N TYR A 358 16.72 -3.39 4.91
CA TYR A 358 15.49 -2.90 4.29
C TYR A 358 15.40 -1.37 4.26
N SER A 359 16.48 -0.66 4.57
CA SER A 359 16.48 0.80 4.64
C SER A 359 16.08 1.44 3.30
N ALA A 360 16.55 0.91 2.18
CA ALA A 360 16.19 1.37 0.85
C ALA A 360 14.69 1.20 0.57
N ALA A 361 14.13 0.01 0.90
CA ALA A 361 12.72 -0.28 0.73
C ALA A 361 11.85 0.66 1.58
N LEU A 362 12.15 0.82 2.85
CA LEU A 362 11.40 1.68 3.76
C LEU A 362 11.51 3.17 3.40
N THR A 363 12.68 3.61 2.93
CA THR A 363 12.86 4.97 2.41
C THR A 363 12.01 5.20 1.15
N ASP A 364 11.97 4.25 0.22
CA ASP A 364 11.18 4.38 -1.01
C ASP A 364 9.68 4.31 -0.74
N ILE A 365 9.23 3.48 0.22
CA ILE A 365 7.84 3.48 0.71
C ILE A 365 7.48 4.86 1.28
N GLY A 366 8.33 5.43 2.12
CA GLY A 366 8.14 6.78 2.66
C GLY A 366 8.04 7.84 1.57
N LYS A 367 8.90 7.78 0.55
CA LYS A 367 8.83 8.66 -0.63
C LYS A 367 7.55 8.45 -1.45
N THR A 368 7.12 7.20 -1.61
CA THR A 368 5.88 6.88 -2.32
C THR A 368 4.67 7.47 -1.59
N LEU A 369 4.66 7.40 -0.26
CA LEU A 369 3.64 8.07 0.58
C LEU A 369 3.70 9.59 0.42
N PHE A 370 4.91 10.17 0.46
CA PHE A 370 5.09 11.60 0.22
C PHE A 370 4.51 12.00 -1.14
N ASN A 371 4.88 11.32 -2.23
CA ASN A 371 4.39 11.63 -3.57
C ASN A 371 2.86 11.48 -3.68
N ALA A 372 2.28 10.51 -2.96
CA ALA A 372 0.84 10.31 -2.94
C ALA A 372 0.08 11.50 -2.34
N ILE A 373 0.60 12.11 -1.26
CA ILE A 373 -0.05 13.22 -0.55
C ILE A 373 0.49 14.60 -0.95
N SER A 374 1.57 14.64 -1.72
CA SER A 374 2.23 15.88 -2.15
C SER A 374 1.28 16.74 -3.01
N PRO A 375 1.31 18.06 -2.84
CA PRO A 375 0.61 18.98 -3.72
C PRO A 375 1.22 19.07 -5.12
N CYS A 376 2.30 18.32 -5.40
CA CYS A 376 3.00 18.34 -6.67
C CYS A 376 2.18 17.71 -7.79
N LEU A 377 2.08 18.37 -8.93
CA LEU A 377 1.47 17.81 -10.12
C LEU A 377 2.38 16.74 -10.74
N GLU A 378 1.78 15.68 -11.24
CA GLU A 378 2.50 14.55 -11.86
C GLU A 378 2.29 14.56 -13.38
N GLY A 379 3.20 13.92 -14.12
CA GLY A 379 3.08 13.72 -15.57
C GLY A 379 3.42 14.95 -16.43
N PRO A 380 3.26 14.87 -17.74
CA PRO A 380 3.67 15.91 -18.70
C PRO A 380 2.60 17.01 -18.81
N VAL A 381 2.43 17.79 -17.75
CA VAL A 381 1.48 18.92 -17.73
C VAL A 381 1.84 19.93 -18.81
N ASP A 382 0.83 20.46 -19.50
CA ASP A 382 1.03 21.52 -20.50
C ASP A 382 1.41 22.84 -19.77
N PRO A 383 2.61 23.39 -20.01
CA PRO A 383 3.08 24.58 -19.33
C PRO A 383 2.48 25.88 -19.90
N THR A 384 1.56 25.80 -20.84
CA THR A 384 0.95 26.98 -21.47
C THR A 384 0.14 27.79 -20.46
N ASP A 385 0.47 29.06 -20.33
CA ASP A 385 -0.29 30.00 -19.51
C ASP A 385 -1.59 30.40 -20.22
N VAL A 386 -2.73 30.03 -19.63
CA VAL A 386 -4.06 30.29 -20.20
C VAL A 386 -4.67 31.62 -19.75
N ASP A 387 -4.06 32.34 -18.79
CA ASP A 387 -4.49 33.67 -18.33
C ASP A 387 -3.28 34.57 -18.02
N PRO A 388 -2.56 35.05 -19.04
CA PRO A 388 -1.35 35.86 -18.86
C PRO A 388 -1.61 37.24 -18.23
N ASN A 389 -2.88 37.63 -17.97
CA ASN A 389 -3.21 38.84 -17.26
C ASN A 389 -3.24 38.65 -15.73
N ASN A 390 -3.25 37.42 -15.24
CA ASN A 390 -3.19 37.07 -13.81
C ASN A 390 -1.74 36.68 -13.48
N PRO A 391 -1.06 37.32 -12.54
CA PRO A 391 0.35 37.01 -12.24
C PRO A 391 0.60 35.55 -11.89
N GLY A 392 1.74 35.02 -12.31
CA GLY A 392 2.11 33.59 -12.18
C GLY A 392 1.70 32.76 -13.39
N THR A 393 2.00 31.48 -13.38
CA THR A 393 1.65 30.56 -14.46
C THR A 393 0.24 30.01 -14.24
N GLN A 394 -0.65 30.25 -15.17
CA GLN A 394 -2.04 29.77 -15.13
C GLN A 394 -2.21 28.56 -16.02
N LEU A 395 -1.85 27.37 -15.51
CA LEU A 395 -2.01 26.12 -16.25
C LEU A 395 -3.48 25.79 -16.52
N ASP A 396 -3.77 25.09 -17.60
CA ASP A 396 -5.13 24.62 -17.93
C ASP A 396 -5.50 23.43 -17.04
N CYS A 397 -5.95 23.75 -15.82
CA CYS A 397 -6.37 22.77 -14.81
C CYS A 397 -7.78 23.04 -14.33
N ASN A 398 -8.51 21.97 -14.04
CA ASN A 398 -9.77 21.97 -13.31
C ASN A 398 -9.53 21.41 -11.92
N VAL A 399 -9.91 22.15 -10.90
CA VAL A 399 -9.67 21.79 -9.48
C VAL A 399 -11.00 21.74 -8.74
N ASN A 400 -11.29 20.63 -8.08
CA ASN A 400 -12.56 20.40 -7.41
C ASN A 400 -12.37 19.82 -5.99
N ASP A 401 -13.17 20.27 -5.05
CA ASP A 401 -13.36 19.56 -3.77
C ASP A 401 -14.35 18.41 -3.97
N VAL A 402 -14.01 17.23 -3.46
CA VAL A 402 -14.84 16.03 -3.45
C VAL A 402 -14.90 15.47 -2.04
N THR A 403 -16.09 15.45 -1.42
CA THR A 403 -16.28 14.96 -0.05
C THR A 403 -16.98 13.60 -0.07
N GLY A 404 -16.21 12.51 0.04
CA GLY A 404 -16.70 11.15 -0.04
C GLY A 404 -16.85 10.61 -1.47
N ALA A 405 -16.95 9.29 -1.60
CA ALA A 405 -16.80 8.56 -2.87
C ALA A 405 -17.86 8.86 -3.96
N ASN A 406 -19.04 9.40 -3.59
CA ASN A 406 -20.14 9.66 -4.53
C ASN A 406 -20.64 11.11 -4.47
N ALA A 407 -19.83 12.02 -3.96
CA ALA A 407 -20.22 13.42 -3.83
C ALA A 407 -20.11 14.15 -5.18
N THR A 408 -20.98 15.13 -5.38
CA THR A 408 -20.85 16.04 -6.52
C THR A 408 -19.62 16.92 -6.32
N PRO A 409 -18.67 16.93 -7.28
CA PRO A 409 -17.49 17.80 -7.20
C PRO A 409 -17.89 19.27 -7.06
N GLN A 410 -17.22 19.98 -6.16
CA GLN A 410 -17.39 21.42 -5.95
C GLN A 410 -16.17 22.14 -6.54
N GLN A 411 -16.38 22.88 -7.62
CA GLN A 411 -15.29 23.57 -8.28
C GLN A 411 -14.63 24.61 -7.38
N ILE A 412 -13.31 24.55 -7.30
CA ILE A 412 -12.46 25.58 -6.71
C ILE A 412 -12.03 26.53 -7.82
N VAL A 413 -12.32 27.82 -7.67
CA VAL A 413 -11.95 28.83 -8.67
C VAL A 413 -10.47 29.21 -8.55
N ARG A 414 -9.87 29.69 -9.62
CA ARG A 414 -8.52 30.29 -9.56
C ARG A 414 -8.50 31.53 -8.68
N CYS A 415 -7.43 31.70 -7.92
CA CYS A 415 -7.21 32.91 -7.16
C CYS A 415 -6.86 34.08 -8.10
N PRO A 416 -7.45 35.28 -7.91
CA PRO A 416 -6.83 36.47 -8.42
C PRO A 416 -5.50 36.69 -7.67
N MET A 417 -4.41 36.84 -8.41
CA MET A 417 -3.07 36.92 -7.83
C MET A 417 -2.60 38.37 -7.72
N GLN A 418 -1.89 38.69 -6.65
CA GLN A 418 -1.17 39.96 -6.46
C GLN A 418 0.21 39.89 -7.12
N ASP A 419 0.89 38.75 -7.02
CA ASP A 419 2.12 38.38 -7.67
C ASP A 419 2.12 36.86 -7.96
N ALA A 420 3.23 36.30 -8.46
CA ALA A 420 3.28 34.90 -8.89
C ALA A 420 2.93 33.85 -7.81
N THR A 421 3.07 34.20 -6.54
CA THR A 421 2.93 33.26 -5.41
C THR A 421 1.94 33.75 -4.34
N THR A 422 1.43 35.00 -4.45
CA THR A 422 0.60 35.61 -3.43
C THR A 422 -0.81 35.91 -3.97
N PRO A 423 -1.85 35.25 -3.47
CA PRO A 423 -3.23 35.59 -3.85
C PRO A 423 -3.67 36.92 -3.28
N THR A 424 -4.50 37.64 -4.04
CA THR A 424 -5.05 38.95 -3.66
C THR A 424 -5.86 38.82 -2.37
N ALA A 425 -5.61 39.73 -1.42
CA ALA A 425 -6.36 39.81 -0.18
C ALA A 425 -7.85 40.08 -0.44
N GLY A 426 -8.74 39.34 0.26
CA GLY A 426 -10.21 39.52 0.10
C GLY A 426 -10.80 38.88 -1.15
N GLY A 427 -10.03 38.16 -1.95
CA GLY A 427 -10.51 37.35 -3.08
C GLY A 427 -11.40 36.16 -2.64
N PRO A 428 -11.95 35.41 -3.62
CA PRO A 428 -12.79 34.23 -3.34
C PRO A 428 -12.06 33.21 -2.50
N ARG A 429 -12.79 32.43 -1.67
CA ARG A 429 -12.29 31.35 -0.83
C ARG A 429 -13.34 30.21 -0.81
N PRO A 430 -12.98 28.93 -1.10
CA PRO A 430 -11.64 28.49 -1.53
C PRO A 430 -11.25 29.01 -2.91
N CYS A 431 -9.96 29.21 -3.12
CA CYS A 431 -9.40 29.39 -4.46
C CYS A 431 -8.00 28.77 -4.54
N TYR A 432 -7.55 28.45 -5.77
CA TYR A 432 -6.26 27.80 -6.00
C TYR A 432 -5.36 28.62 -6.93
N TRP A 433 -4.07 28.38 -6.83
CA TRP A 433 -3.07 28.75 -7.86
C TRP A 433 -2.06 27.61 -8.00
N ILE A 434 -1.31 27.64 -9.05
CA ILE A 434 -0.25 26.68 -9.32
C ILE A 434 1.02 27.48 -9.50
N ASP A 435 2.05 27.16 -8.73
CA ASP A 435 3.32 27.84 -8.88
C ASP A 435 4.43 26.86 -9.27
N GLN A 436 5.52 27.39 -9.83
CA GLN A 436 6.69 26.60 -10.18
C GLN A 436 7.63 26.53 -8.95
N ASN A 437 7.52 25.43 -8.22
CA ASN A 437 8.31 25.20 -6.99
C ASN A 437 9.10 23.90 -7.09
N THR A 438 10.31 24.00 -7.62
CA THR A 438 11.22 22.84 -7.76
C THR A 438 11.86 22.42 -6.43
N THR A 439 11.67 23.17 -5.36
CA THR A 439 12.13 22.80 -4.02
C THR A 439 11.13 21.84 -3.36
N THR A 440 9.83 22.16 -3.41
CA THR A 440 8.76 21.29 -2.89
C THR A 440 8.48 20.14 -3.88
N CYS A 441 8.55 20.42 -5.18
CA CYS A 441 8.22 19.49 -6.26
C CYS A 441 9.46 19.24 -7.17
N PRO A 442 10.51 18.56 -6.64
CA PRO A 442 11.71 18.27 -7.41
C PRO A 442 11.45 17.20 -8.49
N ALA A 443 12.37 17.08 -9.43
CA ALA A 443 12.31 15.95 -10.38
C ALA A 443 12.27 14.59 -9.65
N PRO A 444 11.46 13.61 -10.08
CA PRO A 444 10.81 13.50 -11.42
C PRO A 444 9.47 14.23 -11.56
N ASP A 445 8.98 14.93 -10.52
CA ASP A 445 7.78 15.71 -10.62
C ASP A 445 7.92 16.85 -11.63
N THR A 446 6.79 17.47 -12.01
CA THR A 446 6.75 18.52 -13.01
C THR A 446 7.40 19.83 -12.58
N GLY A 447 7.71 19.98 -11.27
CA GLY A 447 8.12 21.23 -10.66
C GLY A 447 6.96 22.18 -10.35
N TYR A 448 5.70 21.77 -10.58
CA TYR A 448 4.52 22.57 -10.28
C TYR A 448 3.84 22.10 -9.00
N GLU A 449 3.58 23.04 -8.10
CA GLU A 449 2.88 22.86 -6.84
C GLU A 449 1.46 23.46 -6.94
N LEU A 450 0.45 22.73 -6.48
CA LEU A 450 -0.90 23.24 -6.33
C LEU A 450 -1.08 23.78 -4.92
N ASP A 451 -1.40 25.05 -4.83
CA ASP A 451 -1.76 25.73 -3.58
C ASP A 451 -3.26 26.06 -3.53
N ILE A 452 -3.85 25.88 -2.34
CA ILE A 452 -5.26 26.22 -2.10
C ILE A 452 -5.38 27.04 -0.82
N VAL A 453 -5.97 28.21 -0.93
CA VAL A 453 -6.30 29.02 0.23
C VAL A 453 -7.79 28.92 0.55
N ARG A 454 -8.11 28.69 1.83
CA ARG A 454 -9.47 28.49 2.32
C ARG A 454 -9.80 29.47 3.44
N ALA A 455 -11.07 29.84 3.56
CA ALA A 455 -11.55 30.62 4.68
C ALA A 455 -11.83 29.78 5.93
N GLN A 456 -12.21 28.52 5.73
CA GLN A 456 -12.46 27.52 6.76
C GLN A 456 -11.88 26.17 6.32
N PRO A 457 -11.47 25.29 7.24
CA PRO A 457 -11.13 23.92 6.91
C PRO A 457 -12.29 23.23 6.19
N PRO A 458 -12.05 22.41 5.18
CA PRO A 458 -13.09 21.65 4.51
C PRO A 458 -13.67 20.58 5.43
N ALA A 459 -14.79 20.00 5.02
CA ALA A 459 -15.40 18.89 5.75
C ALA A 459 -14.42 17.69 5.83
N PRO A 460 -14.45 16.89 6.91
CA PRO A 460 -13.69 15.65 6.98
C PRO A 460 -13.98 14.74 5.77
N GLY A 461 -12.98 14.05 5.26
CA GLY A 461 -13.11 13.20 4.07
C GLY A 461 -13.14 13.95 2.73
N THR A 462 -12.82 15.26 2.72
CA THR A 462 -12.66 16.02 1.48
C THR A 462 -11.28 15.75 0.88
N SER A 463 -11.26 15.45 -0.42
CA SER A 463 -10.08 15.45 -1.27
C SER A 463 -10.19 16.52 -2.34
N VAL A 464 -9.06 16.87 -2.95
CA VAL A 464 -9.00 17.79 -4.10
C VAL A 464 -8.69 16.98 -5.34
N ASP A 465 -9.61 16.97 -6.28
CA ASP A 465 -9.38 16.37 -7.59
C ASP A 465 -8.82 17.44 -8.53
N VAL A 466 -7.66 17.17 -9.10
CA VAL A 466 -6.97 18.06 -10.04
C VAL A 466 -6.86 17.35 -11.38
N GLU A 467 -7.36 18.00 -12.41
CA GLU A 467 -7.27 17.53 -13.79
C GLU A 467 -6.61 18.61 -14.64
N CYS A 468 -5.43 18.35 -15.19
CA CYS A 468 -4.68 19.30 -16.00
C CYS A 468 -4.50 18.78 -17.42
N ALA A 469 -4.50 19.71 -18.39
CA ALA A 469 -4.11 19.41 -19.76
C ALA A 469 -2.66 18.93 -19.83
N VAL A 470 -2.37 18.00 -20.75
CA VAL A 470 -1.03 17.47 -20.96
C VAL A 470 -0.50 17.86 -22.33
N THR A 471 0.82 18.00 -22.44
CA THR A 471 1.47 18.15 -23.74
C THR A 471 1.28 16.87 -24.55
N THR A 472 0.67 17.00 -25.73
CA THR A 472 0.67 15.90 -26.70
C THR A 472 2.08 15.70 -27.23
N MET A 473 2.66 14.51 -27.02
CA MET A 473 3.92 14.13 -27.66
C MET A 473 3.74 13.92 -29.14
#